data_18ae797a2aff1c5acf6f28e79c7662c5
#
_entry.id   18ae797a2aff1c5acf6f28e79c7662c5
#
_cell.length_a   1.000
_cell.length_b   1.000
_cell.length_c   1.000
_cell.angle_alpha   90.00
_cell.angle_beta   90.00
_cell.angle_gamma   90.00
#
_symmetry.space_group_name_H-M   'P 1'
#
loop_
_entity.id
_entity.type
_entity.pdbx_description
1 polymer ?
#
loop_
_entity_poly.entity_id
_entity_poly.type
_entity_poly.pdbx_seq_one_letter_code
_entity_poly.pdbx_strand_id
1 'polypeptide(L)'
;LTRLYQKGEDRQISDLNHQDSILTGSVQAFSILPGISRSGITSFALLYRDFDAEEAFKLSFIISVPAIAAANIGLELFSGFTVSSGLVIASLVSMVSGYAMIDVVLKIADRAEVAYICFALGLLSFIPVFL
;
A
#
# COMPACT_ATOMS: atom_id res chain seq x y z
N LEU A 1 7.82 -15.73 15.85
CA LEU A 1 8.31 -14.47 15.26
C LEU A 1 9.75 -14.59 14.72
N THR A 2 10.57 -15.51 15.23
CA THR A 2 11.99 -15.67 14.86
C THR A 2 12.23 -16.42 13.54
N ARG A 3 11.22 -16.99 12.91
CA ARG A 3 11.36 -17.68 11.61
C ARG A 3 11.19 -16.77 10.39
N LEU A 4 10.75 -15.54 10.58
CA LEU A 4 10.60 -14.56 9.48
C LEU A 4 11.94 -13.88 9.12
N TYR A 5 13.02 -14.20 9.81
CA TYR A 5 14.35 -13.62 9.60
C TYR A 5 15.41 -14.69 9.22
N GLN A 6 15.01 -15.84 8.71
CA GLN A 6 15.96 -16.72 8.06
C GLN A 6 16.11 -16.28 6.61
N LYS A 7 17.20 -15.59 6.34
CA LYS A 7 17.78 -15.24 5.06
C LYS A 7 17.95 -16.49 4.18
N GLY A 8 16.82 -16.97 3.64
CA GLY A 8 16.83 -17.71 2.40
C GLY A 8 17.14 -16.73 1.28
N GLU A 9 17.58 -17.15 0.14
CA GLU A 9 17.83 -16.29 -1.01
C GLU A 9 16.59 -15.42 -1.24
N ASP A 10 16.69 -14.14 -0.82
CA ASP A 10 15.60 -13.19 -0.91
C ASP A 10 15.29 -13.00 -2.39
N ARG A 11 14.09 -13.41 -2.82
CA ARG A 11 13.64 -13.28 -4.21
C ARG A 11 13.48 -11.81 -4.57
N GLN A 12 13.99 -11.46 -5.74
CA GLN A 12 13.87 -10.12 -6.29
C GLN A 12 12.67 -10.01 -7.25
N ILE A 13 12.33 -8.78 -7.64
CA ILE A 13 11.27 -8.53 -8.65
C ILE A 13 11.54 -9.28 -9.95
N SER A 14 12.82 -9.48 -10.32
CA SER A 14 13.23 -10.27 -11.49
C SER A 14 12.76 -11.74 -11.46
N ASP A 15 12.51 -12.29 -10.27
CA ASP A 15 12.10 -13.67 -10.05
C ASP A 15 10.58 -13.86 -10.01
N LEU A 16 9.83 -12.79 -10.33
CA LEU A 16 8.38 -12.82 -10.42
C LEU A 16 7.90 -13.84 -11.46
N ASN A 17 6.98 -14.70 -11.02
CA ASN A 17 6.33 -15.66 -11.88
C ASN A 17 4.81 -15.43 -11.94
N HIS A 18 4.13 -16.13 -12.85
CA HIS A 18 2.68 -16.02 -13.02
C HIS A 18 1.90 -16.40 -11.75
N GLN A 19 2.42 -17.33 -10.94
CA GLN A 19 1.76 -17.75 -9.70
C GLN A 19 1.81 -16.64 -8.66
N ASP A 20 2.92 -15.92 -8.57
CA ASP A 20 3.07 -14.76 -7.68
C ASP A 20 2.09 -13.65 -8.07
N SER A 21 1.93 -13.39 -9.37
CA SER A 21 1.00 -12.40 -9.90
C SER A 21 -0.46 -12.75 -9.60
N ILE A 22 -0.84 -14.01 -9.81
CA ILE A 22 -2.21 -14.49 -9.51
C ILE A 22 -2.49 -14.42 -8.01
N LEU A 23 -1.55 -14.90 -7.18
CA LEU A 23 -1.68 -14.85 -5.72
C LEU A 23 -1.84 -13.41 -5.24
N THR A 24 -0.92 -12.54 -5.65
CA THR A 24 -0.91 -11.12 -5.24
C THR A 24 -2.16 -10.39 -5.69
N GLY A 25 -2.60 -10.61 -6.93
CA GLY A 25 -3.85 -10.03 -7.44
C GLY A 25 -5.08 -10.55 -6.72
N SER A 26 -5.15 -11.85 -6.42
CA SER A 26 -6.26 -12.46 -5.67
C SER A 26 -6.33 -11.92 -4.25
N VAL A 27 -5.19 -11.83 -3.57
CA VAL A 27 -5.09 -11.30 -2.21
C VAL A 27 -5.44 -9.81 -2.19
N GLN A 28 -5.02 -9.05 -3.20
CA GLN A 28 -5.36 -7.63 -3.33
C GLN A 28 -6.86 -7.41 -3.49
N ALA A 29 -7.61 -8.33 -4.09
CA ALA A 29 -9.06 -8.22 -4.20
C ALA A 29 -9.76 -8.16 -2.84
N PHE A 30 -9.22 -8.81 -1.81
CA PHE A 30 -9.75 -8.71 -0.44
C PHE A 30 -9.60 -7.33 0.19
N SER A 31 -8.77 -6.45 -0.37
CA SER A 31 -8.64 -5.07 0.11
C SER A 31 -9.86 -4.19 -0.17
N ILE A 32 -10.87 -4.71 -0.87
CA ILE A 32 -12.20 -4.09 -0.99
C ILE A 32 -12.91 -4.04 0.37
N LEU A 33 -12.59 -4.97 1.26
CA LEU A 33 -13.20 -5.00 2.58
C LEU A 33 -12.66 -3.84 3.44
N PRO A 34 -13.54 -3.08 4.12
CA PRO A 34 -13.13 -1.99 4.97
C PRO A 34 -12.26 -2.48 6.13
N GLY A 35 -11.18 -1.78 6.40
CA GLY A 35 -10.22 -2.14 7.46
C GLY A 35 -9.04 -3.00 6.99
N ILE A 36 -9.07 -3.55 5.78
CA ILE A 36 -7.94 -4.28 5.21
C ILE A 36 -7.03 -3.32 4.45
N SER A 37 -5.81 -3.17 4.93
CA SER A 37 -4.80 -2.37 4.24
C SER A 37 -4.37 -3.06 2.95
N ARG A 38 -4.61 -2.42 1.79
CA ARG A 38 -4.22 -2.95 0.47
C ARG A 38 -2.72 -3.23 0.39
N SER A 39 -1.90 -2.25 0.74
CA SER A 39 -0.44 -2.42 0.75
C SER A 39 0.01 -3.47 1.77
N GLY A 40 -0.62 -3.50 2.93
CA GLY A 40 -0.30 -4.49 3.97
C GLY A 40 -0.53 -5.92 3.51
N ILE A 41 -1.71 -6.22 2.96
CA ILE A 41 -2.05 -7.59 2.54
C ILE A 41 -1.24 -8.02 1.31
N THR A 42 -0.96 -7.08 0.39
CA THR A 42 -0.15 -7.35 -0.81
C THR A 42 1.32 -7.60 -0.45
N SER A 43 1.90 -6.77 0.41
CA SER A 43 3.27 -6.97 0.91
C SER A 43 3.39 -8.26 1.70
N PHE A 44 2.39 -8.60 2.53
CA PHE A 44 2.37 -9.86 3.25
C PHE A 44 2.38 -11.07 2.30
N ALA A 45 1.59 -11.04 1.23
CA ALA A 45 1.55 -12.11 0.24
C ALA A 45 2.91 -12.31 -0.46
N LEU A 46 3.61 -11.23 -0.76
CA LEU A 46 4.94 -11.25 -1.38
C LEU A 46 6.00 -11.76 -0.39
N LEU A 47 5.97 -11.29 0.86
CA LEU A 47 6.85 -11.80 1.93
C LEU A 47 6.63 -13.29 2.20
N TYR A 48 5.38 -13.76 2.12
CA TYR A 48 5.05 -15.19 2.25
C TYR A 48 5.65 -16.04 1.11
N ARG A 49 5.93 -15.41 -0.04
CA ARG A 49 6.60 -16.02 -1.20
C ARG A 49 8.12 -15.81 -1.19
N ASP A 50 8.69 -15.45 -0.05
CA ASP A 50 10.12 -15.26 0.18
C ASP A 50 10.74 -14.11 -0.64
N PHE A 51 9.95 -13.09 -1.00
CA PHE A 51 10.49 -11.85 -1.57
C PHE A 51 11.17 -11.03 -0.48
N ASP A 52 12.26 -10.34 -0.84
CA ASP A 52 12.88 -9.34 0.03
C ASP A 52 11.87 -8.29 0.47
N ALA A 53 12.00 -7.81 1.71
CA ALA A 53 11.03 -6.87 2.29
C ALA A 53 10.95 -5.56 1.50
N GLU A 54 12.09 -5.00 1.10
CA GLU A 54 12.14 -3.77 0.31
C GLU A 54 11.45 -3.95 -1.04
N GLU A 55 11.74 -5.06 -1.72
CA GLU A 55 11.16 -5.43 -3.01
C GLU A 55 9.65 -5.71 -2.91
N ALA A 56 9.22 -6.38 -1.84
CA ALA A 56 7.80 -6.64 -1.56
C ALA A 56 7.00 -5.34 -1.38
N PHE A 57 7.55 -4.38 -0.63
CA PHE A 57 6.92 -3.06 -0.47
C PHE A 57 6.90 -2.26 -1.76
N LYS A 58 8.01 -2.18 -2.49
CA LYS A 58 8.08 -1.52 -3.80
C LYS A 58 7.03 -2.06 -4.75
N LEU A 59 6.97 -3.38 -4.89
CA LEU A 59 6.02 -4.05 -5.79
C LEU A 59 4.57 -3.80 -5.37
N SER A 60 4.29 -3.85 -4.08
CA SER A 60 2.97 -3.54 -3.53
C SER A 60 2.52 -2.12 -3.90
N PHE A 61 3.40 -1.13 -3.83
CA PHE A 61 3.10 0.25 -4.25
C PHE A 61 2.89 0.35 -5.77
N ILE A 62 3.74 -0.27 -6.57
CA ILE A 62 3.62 -0.25 -8.04
C ILE A 62 2.28 -0.86 -8.48
N ILE A 63 1.87 -1.99 -7.91
CA ILE A 63 0.61 -2.66 -8.24
C ILE A 63 -0.60 -1.84 -7.75
N SER A 64 -0.47 -1.08 -6.68
CA SER A 64 -1.57 -0.26 -6.15
C SER A 64 -1.98 0.86 -7.09
N VAL A 65 -1.06 1.44 -7.85
CA VAL A 65 -1.34 2.56 -8.76
C VAL A 65 -2.38 2.19 -9.83
N PRO A 66 -2.17 1.14 -10.67
CA PRO A 66 -3.18 0.74 -11.66
C PRO A 66 -4.49 0.27 -11.01
N ALA A 67 -4.42 -0.36 -9.84
CA ALA A 67 -5.62 -0.82 -9.15
C ALA A 67 -6.48 0.36 -8.65
N ILE A 68 -5.87 1.40 -8.09
CA ILE A 68 -6.58 2.62 -7.67
C ILE A 68 -7.15 3.34 -8.90
N ALA A 69 -6.36 3.46 -9.97
CA ALA A 69 -6.83 4.08 -11.21
C ALA A 69 -8.04 3.34 -11.79
N ALA A 70 -7.99 2.02 -11.86
CA ALA A 70 -9.09 1.19 -12.35
C ALA A 70 -10.35 1.32 -11.47
N ALA A 71 -10.19 1.35 -10.14
CA ALA A 71 -11.30 1.53 -9.22
C ALA A 71 -11.96 2.91 -9.38
N ASN A 72 -11.16 3.98 -9.52
CA ASN A 72 -11.69 5.33 -9.74
C ASN A 72 -12.42 5.43 -11.08
N ILE A 73 -11.84 4.93 -12.17
CA ILE A 73 -12.49 4.90 -13.48
C ILE A 73 -13.80 4.10 -13.42
N GLY A 74 -13.77 2.95 -12.76
CA GLY A 74 -14.97 2.11 -12.59
C GLY A 74 -16.09 2.84 -11.85
N LEU A 75 -15.78 3.51 -10.75
CA LEU A 75 -16.77 4.30 -9.99
C LEU A 75 -17.34 5.45 -10.83
N GLU A 76 -16.50 6.17 -11.56
CA GLU A 76 -16.92 7.29 -12.41
C GLU A 76 -17.83 6.85 -13.56
N LEU A 77 -17.61 5.67 -14.13
CA LEU A 77 -18.48 5.12 -15.18
C LEU A 77 -19.91 4.84 -14.64
N PHE A 78 -20.04 4.53 -13.37
CA PHE A 78 -21.35 4.29 -12.74
C PHE A 78 -22.01 5.56 -12.19
N SER A 79 -21.21 6.55 -11.78
CA SER A 79 -21.72 7.76 -11.08
C SER A 79 -21.90 8.97 -11.99
N GLY A 80 -21.41 8.90 -13.22
CA GLY A 80 -21.35 10.04 -14.14
C GLY A 80 -20.17 10.97 -13.86
N PHE A 81 -19.34 11.19 -14.88
CA PHE A 81 -18.10 11.96 -14.76
C PHE A 81 -18.38 13.47 -14.77
N THR A 82 -18.12 14.15 -13.67
CA THR A 82 -18.12 15.62 -13.62
C THR A 82 -16.75 16.12 -13.16
N VAL A 83 -15.96 16.64 -14.10
CA VAL A 83 -14.70 17.32 -13.74
C VAL A 83 -15.05 18.70 -13.22
N SER A 84 -14.94 18.89 -11.89
CA SER A 84 -15.02 20.21 -11.29
C SER A 84 -13.60 20.79 -11.10
N SER A 85 -13.50 22.12 -11.14
CA SER A 85 -12.23 22.81 -10.85
C SER A 85 -11.67 22.45 -9.47
N GLY A 86 -12.54 22.17 -8.50
CA GLY A 86 -12.15 21.70 -7.18
C GLY A 86 -11.43 20.35 -7.21
N LEU A 87 -11.87 19.42 -8.07
CA LEU A 87 -11.23 18.10 -8.26
C LEU A 87 -9.80 18.24 -8.81
N VAL A 88 -9.60 19.12 -9.77
CA VAL A 88 -8.26 19.37 -10.34
C VAL A 88 -7.31 19.96 -9.29
N ILE A 89 -7.78 20.96 -8.54
CA ILE A 89 -6.98 21.57 -7.46
C ILE A 89 -6.66 20.54 -6.38
N ALA A 90 -7.63 19.76 -5.93
CA ALA A 90 -7.44 18.74 -4.93
C ALA A 90 -6.41 17.67 -5.40
N SER A 91 -6.46 17.26 -6.66
CA SER A 91 -5.50 16.31 -7.23
C SER A 91 -4.08 16.87 -7.26
N LEU A 92 -3.92 18.13 -7.65
CA LEU A 92 -2.61 18.79 -7.66
C LEU A 92 -2.03 18.94 -6.25
N VAL A 93 -2.85 19.39 -5.30
CA VAL A 93 -2.43 19.53 -3.90
C VAL A 93 -2.05 18.17 -3.31
N SER A 94 -2.84 17.12 -3.58
CA SER A 94 -2.54 15.75 -3.14
C SER A 94 -1.25 15.22 -3.75
N MET A 95 -1.00 15.50 -5.03
CA MET A 95 0.23 15.08 -5.70
C MET A 95 1.46 15.74 -5.08
N VAL A 96 1.42 17.06 -4.88
CA VAL A 96 2.54 17.81 -4.30
C VAL A 96 2.79 17.41 -2.84
N SER A 97 1.74 17.32 -2.04
CA SER A 97 1.86 16.92 -0.64
C SER A 97 2.33 15.47 -0.49
N GLY A 98 1.82 14.56 -1.32
CA GLY A 98 2.26 13.17 -1.36
C GLY A 98 3.74 13.05 -1.70
N TYR A 99 4.18 13.75 -2.75
CA TYR A 99 5.60 13.76 -3.13
C TYR A 99 6.50 14.30 -2.03
N ALA A 100 6.13 15.42 -1.40
CA ALA A 100 6.88 16.00 -0.29
C ALA A 100 6.93 15.08 0.95
N MET A 101 5.88 14.28 1.17
CA MET A 101 5.81 13.38 2.33
C MET A 101 6.56 12.07 2.14
N ILE A 102 6.83 11.63 0.91
CA ILE A 102 7.56 10.36 0.66
C ILE A 102 8.90 10.36 1.37
N ASP A 103 9.71 11.40 1.19
CA ASP A 103 11.03 11.50 1.82
C ASP A 103 10.96 11.53 3.35
N VAL A 104 9.95 12.18 3.88
CA VAL A 104 9.72 12.26 5.34
C VAL A 104 9.38 10.89 5.89
N VAL A 105 8.44 10.19 5.25
CA VAL A 105 8.00 8.85 5.68
C VAL A 105 9.14 7.83 5.57
N LEU A 106 9.92 7.86 4.48
CA LEU A 106 11.06 6.98 4.31
C LEU A 106 12.14 7.22 5.39
N LYS A 107 12.47 8.48 5.68
CA LYS A 107 13.43 8.82 6.74
C LYS A 107 12.96 8.41 8.13
N ILE A 108 11.66 8.46 8.39
CA ILE A 108 11.08 8.01 9.65
C ILE A 108 11.11 6.48 9.73
N ALA A 109 10.79 5.80 8.63
CA ALA A 109 10.82 4.34 8.57
C ALA A 109 12.22 3.76 8.81
N ASP A 110 13.26 4.43 8.30
CA ASP A 110 14.65 4.02 8.51
C ASP A 110 15.15 4.21 9.96
N ARG A 111 14.56 5.13 10.72
CA ARG A 111 15.05 5.53 12.05
C ARG A 111 14.24 4.98 13.21
N ALA A 112 13.00 4.62 12.99
CA ALA A 112 12.10 4.12 14.03
C ALA A 112 11.74 2.68 13.76
N GLU A 113 11.70 1.87 14.83
CA GLU A 113 11.09 0.55 14.70
C GLU A 113 9.64 0.75 14.22
N VAL A 114 9.32 0.25 13.04
CA VAL A 114 8.00 0.36 12.39
C VAL A 114 6.85 -0.01 13.35
N ALA A 115 7.13 -0.88 14.31
CA ALA A 115 6.20 -1.28 15.37
C ALA A 115 5.70 -0.10 16.20
N TYR A 116 6.56 0.84 16.59
CA TYR A 116 6.16 2.02 17.38
C TYR A 116 5.28 2.97 16.58
N ILE A 117 5.56 3.14 15.29
CA ILE A 117 4.75 3.99 14.40
C ILE A 117 3.37 3.37 14.23
N CYS A 118 3.28 2.07 13.97
CA CYS A 118 2.01 1.36 13.84
C CYS A 118 1.20 1.43 15.15
N PHE A 119 1.85 1.28 16.30
CA PHE A 119 1.19 1.38 17.60
C PHE A 119 0.67 2.80 17.87
N ALA A 120 1.46 3.83 17.59
CA ALA A 120 1.05 5.22 17.73
C ALA A 120 -0.12 5.58 16.81
N LEU A 121 -0.08 5.17 15.55
CA LEU A 121 -1.17 5.38 14.60
C LEU A 121 -2.44 4.61 15.01
N GLY A 122 -2.27 3.39 15.52
CA GLY A 122 -3.38 2.60 16.07
C GLY A 122 -4.06 3.31 17.24
N LEU A 123 -3.29 3.86 18.19
CA LEU A 123 -3.83 4.65 19.29
C LEU A 123 -4.53 5.93 18.82
N LEU A 124 -3.94 6.64 17.86
CA LEU A 124 -4.53 7.85 17.27
C LEU A 124 -5.88 7.57 16.58
N SER A 125 -6.06 6.39 16.01
CA SER A 125 -7.31 6.01 15.35
C SER A 125 -8.49 5.82 16.32
N PHE A 126 -8.24 5.70 17.64
CA PHE A 126 -9.29 5.65 18.65
C PHE A 126 -9.81 7.03 19.05
N ILE A 127 -9.07 8.11 18.77
CA ILE A 127 -9.48 9.47 19.15
C ILE A 127 -10.86 9.87 18.61
N PRO A 128 -11.21 9.63 17.32
CA PRO A 128 -12.51 9.97 16.78
C PRO A 128 -13.68 9.20 17.39
N VAL A 129 -13.43 8.09 18.06
CA VAL A 129 -14.49 7.28 18.71
C VAL A 129 -14.97 7.92 19.99
N PHE A 130 -14.14 8.78 20.61
CA PHE A 130 -14.44 9.47 21.86
C PHE A 130 -14.80 10.96 21.70
N LEU A 131 -14.80 11.49 20.47
CA LEU A 131 -15.23 12.82 20.07
C LEU A 131 -16.59 12.79 19.39
#